data_cd1dc0f07f7890ca575655428b8f573a
#
_entry.id   cd1dc0f07f7890ca575655428b8f573a
#
_cell.length_a   1.000
_cell.length_b   1.000
_cell.length_c   1.000
_cell.angle_alpha   90.00
_cell.angle_beta   90.00
_cell.angle_gamma   90.00
#
_symmetry.space_group_name_H-M   'P 1'
#
loop_
_entity.id
_entity.type
_entity.pdbx_description
1 polymer ?
#
loop_
_entity_poly.entity_id
_entity_poly.type
_entity_poly.pdbx_seq_one_letter_code
_entity_poly.pdbx_strand_id
1 'polypeptide(L)' 'MDIKEYKEMLIEDILDFQTKNQFTREQLEKKNISALERIYDNVN' A
#
# COMPACT_ATOMS: atom_id res chain seq x y z
N MET A 1 9.52 -14.11 4.87
CA MET A 1 8.37 -13.55 4.12
C MET A 1 8.79 -13.18 2.71
N ASP A 2 8.01 -13.59 1.74
CA ASP A 2 8.28 -13.27 0.35
C ASP A 2 8.02 -11.77 0.09
N ILE A 3 8.80 -11.18 -0.83
CA ILE A 3 8.63 -9.78 -1.21
C ILE A 3 7.22 -9.53 -1.73
N LYS A 4 6.67 -10.46 -2.48
CA LYS A 4 5.30 -10.36 -2.98
C LYS A 4 4.29 -10.30 -1.86
N GLU A 5 4.46 -11.12 -0.85
CA GLU A 5 3.56 -11.13 0.30
C GLU A 5 3.64 -9.84 1.09
N TYR A 6 4.84 -9.33 1.25
CA TYR A 6 5.04 -8.06 1.94
C TYR A 6 4.35 -6.91 1.20
N LYS A 7 4.54 -6.87 -0.12
CA LYS A 7 3.91 -5.85 -0.94
C LYS A 7 2.38 -5.93 -0.86
N GLU A 8 1.85 -7.15 -0.91
CA GLU A 8 0.42 -7.38 -0.80
C GLU A 8 -0.11 -6.87 0.53
N MET A 9 0.62 -7.15 1.60
CA MET A 9 0.24 -6.69 2.93
C MET A 9 0.18 -5.16 2.99
N LEU A 10 1.18 -4.49 2.44
CA LEU A 10 1.20 -3.03 2.41
C LEU A 10 0.01 -2.47 1.65
N ILE A 11 -0.29 -3.06 0.49
CA ILE A 11 -1.42 -2.61 -0.32
C ILE A 11 -2.72 -2.76 0.44
N GLU A 12 -2.95 -3.91 1.05
CA GLU A 12 -4.18 -4.16 1.79
C GLU A 12 -4.32 -3.22 2.98
N ASP A 13 -3.22 -3.01 3.71
CA ASP A 13 -3.26 -2.11 4.86
C ASP A 13 -3.53 -0.67 4.43
N ILE A 14 -2.93 -0.22 3.34
CA ILE A 14 -3.18 1.13 2.84
C ILE A 14 -4.64 1.29 2.47
N LEU A 15 -5.21 0.31 1.77
CA LEU A 15 -6.61 0.36 1.37
C LEU A 15 -7.54 0.40 2.58
N ASP A 16 -7.18 -0.31 3.65
CA ASP A 16 -7.99 -0.34 4.86
C ASP A 16 -7.87 0.93 5.68
N PHE A 17 -6.68 1.52 5.75
CA PHE A 17 -6.43 2.65 6.64
C PHE A 17 -6.72 4.01 6.01
N GLN A 18 -6.77 4.10 4.69
CA GLN A 18 -7.04 5.39 4.06
C GLN A 18 -8.45 5.86 4.42
N THR A 19 -8.57 7.14 4.75
CA THR A 19 -9.86 7.72 5.15
C THR A 19 -10.69 8.15 3.96
N LYS A 20 -10.04 8.34 2.81
CA LYS A 20 -10.70 8.66 1.55
C LYS A 20 -10.17 7.69 0.50
N ASN A 21 -10.96 7.45 -0.52
CA ASN A 21 -10.55 6.56 -1.61
C ASN A 21 -9.53 7.25 -2.51
N GLN A 22 -8.37 7.59 -1.94
CA GLN A 22 -7.30 8.27 -2.67
C GLN A 22 -6.56 7.34 -3.61
N PHE A 23 -6.43 6.08 -3.21
CA PHE A 23 -5.68 5.08 -3.98
C PHE A 23 -6.55 3.86 -4.26
N THR A 24 -6.40 3.32 -5.46
CA THR A 24 -7.00 2.03 -5.81
C THR A 24 -5.94 0.95 -5.74
N ARG A 25 -6.37 -0.31 -5.65
CA ARG A 25 -5.43 -1.43 -5.67
C ARG A 25 -4.55 -1.38 -6.92
N GLU A 26 -5.13 -1.07 -8.06
CA GLU A 26 -4.39 -1.00 -9.32
C GLU A 26 -3.27 0.03 -9.26
N GLN A 27 -3.55 1.20 -8.70
CA GLN A 27 -2.54 2.24 -8.55
C GLN A 27 -1.42 1.80 -7.61
N LEU A 28 -1.78 1.16 -6.51
CA LEU A 28 -0.80 0.72 -5.53
C LEU A 28 0.08 -0.41 -6.08
N GLU A 29 -0.49 -1.28 -6.89
CA GLU A 29 0.28 -2.38 -7.48
C GLU A 29 1.36 -1.89 -8.45
N LYS A 30 1.18 -0.73 -9.03
CA LYS A 30 2.16 -0.14 -9.94
C LYS A 30 3.33 0.52 -9.21
N LYS A 31 3.21 0.73 -7.91
CA LYS A 31 4.24 1.39 -7.12
C LYS A 31 5.23 0.36 -6.57
N ASN A 32 6.46 0.81 -6.33
CA ASN A 32 7.43 -0.07 -5.70
C ASN A 32 7.24 -0.06 -4.17
N ILE A 33 7.94 -0.97 -3.50
CA ILE A 33 7.79 -1.14 -2.05
C ILE A 33 8.14 0.12 -1.28
N SER A 34 9.19 0.83 -1.69
CA SER A 34 9.58 2.07 -1.02
C SER A 34 8.47 3.11 -1.05
N ALA A 35 7.80 3.24 -2.19
CA ALA A 35 6.68 4.17 -2.32
C ALA A 35 5.51 3.74 -1.46
N LEU A 36 5.23 2.44 -1.42
CA LEU A 36 4.15 1.91 -0.60
C LEU A 36 4.42 2.12 0.89
N GLU A 37 5.65 1.96 1.32
CA GLU A 37 6.02 2.19 2.71
C GLU A 37 5.80 3.65 3.12
N ARG A 38 6.10 4.57 2.22
CA ARG A 38 5.84 5.99 2.46
C ARG A 38 4.36 6.28 2.62
N ILE A 39 3.57 5.71 1.72
CA ILE A 39 2.12 5.89 1.78
C ILE A 39 1.58 5.28 3.07
N TYR A 40 2.06 4.11 3.42
CA TYR A 40 1.67 3.43 4.66
C TYR A 40 1.93 4.32 5.88
N ASP A 41 3.11 4.93 5.94
CA ASP A 41 3.43 5.83 7.05
C ASP A 41 2.49 7.03 7.11
N ASN A 42 2.08 7.54 5.96
CA ASN A 42 1.22 8.72 5.91
C ASN A 42 -0.22 8.41 6.31
N VAL A 43 -0.72 7.22 5.99
CA VAL A 43 -2.10 6.86 6.31
C VAL A 43 -2.24 6.24 7.70
N ASN A 44 -1.14 5.81 8.25
CA ASN A 44 -1.12 5.19 9.57
C ASN A 44 -0.83 6.27 10.65
#